data_5f8c730d4ded427241b1ff5361afd91e
#
_entry.id   5f8c730d4ded427241b1ff5361afd91e
#
_cell.length_a   1.000
_cell.length_b   1.000
_cell.length_c   1.000
_cell.angle_alpha   90.00
_cell.angle_beta   90.00
_cell.angle_gamma   90.00
#
_symmetry.space_group_name_H-M   'P 1'
#
loop_
_entity.id
_entity.type
_entity.pdbx_description
1 polymer ?
#
loop_
_entity_poly.entity_id
_entity_poly.type
_entity_poly.pdbx_seq_one_letter_code
_entity_poly.pdbx_strand_id
1 'polypeptide(L)'
;NLKKQTGFKAKLIEETLRLGKKKLLNQKMNFSEKLLNLIVETLVRKKIKKQFGGNLKAFVSGGGALDHEIGEFLNSVGLPTLQGYGLTETSPVVSCNPIHKIKVETVGPPFKGNQVKIAEDGEILVKGENVMLGYWNKKEETDKVIVNGWLQTGDIGEIDPEDGYLKITDRKKDIIVSAGGDNISPAKIENMIINEPEIDQCMVYGDKKNYLVALIVPNKDFLYEKEKINNLIEKINKKLTLLEKIKKIQLIDENFSIENGLMTPTMKVKRKKVKEKYKIQLEELY
;
A
#
# COMPACT_ATOMS: atom_id res chain seq x y z
N ASN A 1 -2.77 2.67 -21.58
CA ASN A 1 -3.51 3.10 -22.78
C ASN A 1 -4.37 4.38 -22.60
N LEU A 2 -4.86 4.71 -21.38
CA LEU A 2 -5.62 5.95 -21.15
C LEU A 2 -4.75 7.21 -21.28
N LYS A 3 -3.51 7.18 -20.78
CA LYS A 3 -2.54 8.30 -20.88
C LYS A 3 -2.07 8.63 -22.33
N LYS A 4 -2.32 7.74 -23.31
CA LYS A 4 -1.91 7.90 -24.71
C LYS A 4 -3.01 8.51 -25.60
N GLN A 5 -4.17 8.86 -25.04
CA GLN A 5 -5.28 9.45 -25.79
C GLN A 5 -5.03 10.95 -26.00
N THR A 6 -5.48 11.49 -27.15
CA THR A 6 -5.33 12.89 -27.51
C THR A 6 -6.70 13.52 -27.85
N GLY A 7 -6.77 14.84 -27.89
CA GLY A 7 -7.96 15.57 -28.28
C GLY A 7 -9.16 15.38 -27.33
N PHE A 8 -10.36 15.27 -27.89
CA PHE A 8 -11.62 15.16 -27.15
C PHE A 8 -11.67 13.98 -26.18
N LYS A 9 -11.08 12.83 -26.58
CA LYS A 9 -11.03 11.63 -25.70
C LYS A 9 -10.18 11.87 -24.45
N ALA A 10 -9.04 12.54 -24.59
CA ALA A 10 -8.20 12.89 -23.44
C ALA A 10 -8.95 13.78 -22.44
N LYS A 11 -9.61 14.83 -22.94
CA LYS A 11 -10.43 15.73 -22.10
C LYS A 11 -11.57 14.99 -21.40
N LEU A 12 -12.22 14.05 -22.06
CA LEU A 12 -13.29 13.25 -21.45
C LEU A 12 -12.76 12.33 -20.34
N ILE A 13 -11.55 11.78 -20.49
CA ILE A 13 -10.89 10.98 -19.46
C ILE A 13 -10.52 11.85 -18.26
N GLU A 14 -9.94 13.02 -18.51
CA GLU A 14 -9.58 13.98 -17.46
C GLU A 14 -10.79 14.39 -16.63
N GLU A 15 -11.91 14.73 -17.29
CA GLU A 15 -13.17 15.04 -16.60
C GLU A 15 -13.74 13.83 -15.83
N THR A 16 -13.56 12.61 -16.37
CA THR A 16 -13.96 11.38 -15.67
C THR A 16 -13.19 11.22 -14.37
N LEU A 17 -11.88 11.44 -14.37
CA LEU A 17 -11.04 11.37 -13.18
C LEU A 17 -11.38 12.47 -12.19
N ARG A 18 -11.50 13.71 -12.64
CA ARG A 18 -11.88 14.86 -11.79
C ARG A 18 -13.21 14.65 -11.06
N LEU A 19 -14.24 14.27 -11.82
CA LEU A 19 -15.58 14.04 -11.25
C LEU A 19 -15.63 12.77 -10.41
N GLY A 20 -14.85 11.73 -10.76
CA GLY A 20 -14.71 10.52 -9.98
C GLY A 20 -14.08 10.80 -8.62
N LYS A 21 -13.00 11.60 -8.58
CA LYS A 21 -12.37 12.06 -7.35
C LYS A 21 -13.32 12.86 -6.47
N LYS A 22 -14.06 13.82 -7.03
CA LYS A 22 -15.09 14.55 -6.29
C LYS A 22 -16.12 13.63 -5.65
N LYS A 23 -16.58 12.61 -6.39
CA LYS A 23 -17.54 11.62 -5.88
C LYS A 23 -16.93 10.79 -4.74
N LEU A 24 -15.70 10.33 -4.90
CA LEU A 24 -14.97 9.55 -3.90
C LEU A 24 -14.79 10.34 -2.59
N LEU A 25 -14.48 11.63 -2.69
CA LEU A 25 -14.31 12.55 -1.56
C LEU A 25 -15.63 13.16 -1.03
N ASN A 26 -16.79 12.69 -1.50
CA ASN A 26 -18.11 13.21 -1.16
C ASN A 26 -18.25 14.73 -1.35
N GLN A 27 -17.51 15.31 -2.29
CA GLN A 27 -17.59 16.75 -2.60
C GLN A 27 -18.85 17.09 -3.41
N LYS A 28 -19.45 18.24 -3.10
CA LYS A 28 -20.64 18.72 -3.82
C LYS A 28 -20.31 19.00 -5.30
N MET A 29 -21.17 18.52 -6.18
CA MET A 29 -21.15 18.82 -7.62
C MET A 29 -22.21 19.86 -7.94
N ASN A 30 -21.85 20.85 -8.76
CA ASN A 30 -22.81 21.80 -9.32
C ASN A 30 -23.66 21.14 -10.42
N PHE A 31 -24.65 21.86 -10.94
CA PHE A 31 -25.59 21.30 -11.93
C PHE A 31 -24.91 20.83 -13.23
N SER A 32 -23.98 21.63 -13.76
CA SER A 32 -23.22 21.28 -14.97
C SER A 32 -22.33 20.06 -14.77
N GLU A 33 -21.70 19.93 -13.61
CA GLU A 33 -20.90 18.76 -13.24
C GLU A 33 -21.75 17.48 -13.10
N LYS A 34 -22.97 17.59 -12.57
CA LYS A 34 -23.91 16.45 -12.49
C LYS A 34 -24.29 15.97 -13.88
N LEU A 35 -24.59 16.89 -14.82
CA LEU A 35 -24.90 16.55 -16.20
C LEU A 35 -23.70 15.91 -16.90
N LEU A 36 -22.50 16.51 -16.76
CA LEU A 36 -21.28 15.96 -17.33
C LEU A 36 -20.95 14.58 -16.73
N ASN A 37 -21.21 14.38 -15.43
CA ASN A 37 -21.00 13.08 -14.79
C ASN A 37 -21.90 11.98 -15.38
N LEU A 38 -23.14 12.27 -15.81
CA LEU A 38 -23.99 11.32 -16.53
C LEU A 38 -23.40 10.95 -17.91
N ILE A 39 -22.83 11.92 -18.61
CA ILE A 39 -22.17 11.70 -19.90
C ILE A 39 -20.95 10.79 -19.72
N VAL A 40 -20.04 11.11 -18.80
CA VAL A 40 -18.82 10.30 -18.57
C VAL A 40 -19.15 8.93 -17.97
N GLU A 41 -20.24 8.79 -17.19
CA GLU A 41 -20.72 7.49 -16.72
C GLU A 41 -21.04 6.57 -17.91
N THR A 42 -21.73 7.09 -18.91
CA THR A 42 -22.16 6.29 -20.06
C THR A 42 -21.05 6.07 -21.08
N LEU A 43 -20.29 7.12 -21.41
CA LEU A 43 -19.29 7.08 -22.49
C LEU A 43 -17.95 6.49 -22.06
N VAL A 44 -17.60 6.58 -20.76
CA VAL A 44 -16.29 6.14 -20.25
C VAL A 44 -16.46 5.00 -19.27
N ARG A 45 -17.06 5.23 -18.09
CA ARG A 45 -17.08 4.24 -17.00
C ARG A 45 -17.78 2.94 -17.38
N LYS A 46 -18.95 3.00 -18.00
CA LYS A 46 -19.65 1.79 -18.51
C LYS A 46 -18.82 1.02 -19.54
N LYS A 47 -18.09 1.73 -20.43
CA LYS A 47 -17.22 1.07 -21.42
C LYS A 47 -16.02 0.38 -20.76
N ILE A 48 -15.38 1.05 -19.78
CA ILE A 48 -14.31 0.44 -19.01
C ILE A 48 -14.83 -0.80 -18.27
N LYS A 49 -15.95 -0.67 -17.55
CA LYS A 49 -16.57 -1.79 -16.83
C LYS A 49 -16.95 -2.96 -17.73
N LYS A 50 -17.37 -2.70 -18.98
CA LYS A 50 -17.68 -3.75 -19.96
C LYS A 50 -16.45 -4.60 -20.34
N GLN A 51 -15.23 -4.05 -20.28
CA GLN A 51 -14.00 -4.81 -20.51
C GLN A 51 -13.75 -5.87 -19.43
N PHE A 52 -14.39 -5.71 -18.27
CA PHE A 52 -14.39 -6.69 -17.16
C PHE A 52 -15.71 -7.49 -17.11
N GLY A 53 -16.32 -7.73 -18.26
CA GLY A 53 -17.56 -8.53 -18.38
C GLY A 53 -18.85 -7.79 -18.06
N GLY A 54 -18.81 -6.51 -17.65
CA GLY A 54 -19.98 -5.67 -17.38
C GLY A 54 -20.67 -5.89 -16.02
N ASN A 55 -20.49 -7.06 -15.39
CA ASN A 55 -21.14 -7.45 -14.14
C ASN A 55 -20.26 -7.25 -12.90
N LEU A 56 -19.05 -6.72 -13.07
CA LEU A 56 -18.15 -6.45 -11.95
C LEU A 56 -18.81 -5.50 -10.95
N LYS A 57 -18.94 -5.93 -9.70
CA LYS A 57 -19.43 -5.10 -8.58
C LYS A 57 -18.29 -4.28 -7.98
N ALA A 58 -17.21 -4.96 -7.60
CA ALA A 58 -16.00 -4.33 -7.06
C ALA A 58 -14.80 -5.28 -7.23
N PHE A 59 -13.59 -4.71 -7.22
CA PHE A 59 -12.39 -5.42 -6.86
C PHE A 59 -12.19 -5.36 -5.34
N VAL A 60 -11.60 -6.39 -4.77
CA VAL A 60 -11.14 -6.38 -3.38
C VAL A 60 -9.63 -6.55 -3.39
N SER A 61 -8.93 -5.55 -2.86
CA SER A 61 -7.48 -5.56 -2.68
C SER A 61 -7.17 -5.91 -1.23
N GLY A 62 -6.34 -6.92 -1.02
CA GLY A 62 -5.92 -7.36 0.31
C GLY A 62 -4.54 -8.00 0.28
N GLY A 63 -3.97 -8.25 1.48
CA GLY A 63 -2.66 -8.86 1.62
C GLY A 63 -1.47 -7.90 1.45
N GLY A 64 -1.67 -6.66 1.06
CA GLY A 64 -0.69 -5.59 0.95
C GLY A 64 -1.37 -4.24 0.81
N ALA A 65 -0.65 -3.15 1.07
CA ALA A 65 -1.18 -1.81 0.88
C ALA A 65 -1.42 -1.54 -0.61
N LEU A 66 -2.60 -1.03 -0.94
CA LEU A 66 -2.89 -0.48 -2.26
C LEU A 66 -2.35 0.94 -2.32
N ASP A 67 -1.62 1.26 -3.36
CA ASP A 67 -1.18 2.64 -3.59
C ASP A 67 -2.37 3.60 -3.69
N HIS A 68 -2.26 4.76 -3.06
CA HIS A 68 -3.33 5.74 -2.97
C HIS A 68 -3.75 6.26 -4.35
N GLU A 69 -2.77 6.60 -5.22
CA GLU A 69 -3.05 7.14 -6.55
C GLU A 69 -3.73 6.08 -7.44
N ILE A 70 -3.30 4.81 -7.34
CA ILE A 70 -3.93 3.69 -8.05
C ILE A 70 -5.34 3.45 -7.53
N GLY A 71 -5.54 3.44 -6.22
CA GLY A 71 -6.86 3.28 -5.60
C GLY A 71 -7.83 4.40 -6.00
N GLU A 72 -7.38 5.66 -5.95
CA GLU A 72 -8.14 6.82 -6.38
C GLU A 72 -8.47 6.75 -7.89
N PHE A 73 -7.50 6.39 -8.72
CA PHE A 73 -7.68 6.24 -10.16
C PHE A 73 -8.73 5.18 -10.50
N LEU A 74 -8.62 3.97 -9.95
CA LEU A 74 -9.55 2.87 -10.23
C LEU A 74 -10.98 3.23 -9.83
N ASN A 75 -11.17 3.78 -8.64
CA ASN A 75 -12.48 4.23 -8.18
C ASN A 75 -13.03 5.36 -9.07
N SER A 76 -12.20 6.30 -9.48
CA SER A 76 -12.61 7.44 -10.32
C SER A 76 -13.05 7.02 -11.71
N VAL A 77 -12.45 5.99 -12.32
CA VAL A 77 -12.83 5.47 -13.62
C VAL A 77 -14.01 4.49 -13.59
N GLY A 78 -14.63 4.30 -12.42
CA GLY A 78 -15.83 3.47 -12.26
C GLY A 78 -15.54 1.98 -12.03
N LEU A 79 -14.35 1.65 -11.57
CA LEU A 79 -13.96 0.32 -11.10
C LEU A 79 -13.82 0.35 -9.56
N PRO A 80 -14.91 0.17 -8.80
CA PRO A 80 -14.84 0.22 -7.35
C PRO A 80 -13.78 -0.75 -6.85
N THR A 81 -12.81 -0.24 -6.08
CA THR A 81 -11.72 -1.03 -5.53
C THR A 81 -11.71 -0.82 -4.02
N LEU A 82 -12.00 -1.90 -3.31
CA LEU A 82 -12.15 -1.94 -1.86
C LEU A 82 -10.86 -2.48 -1.26
N GLN A 83 -10.26 -1.77 -0.32
CA GLN A 83 -9.20 -2.37 0.47
C GLN A 83 -9.81 -3.15 1.64
N GLY A 84 -9.30 -4.37 1.85
CA GLY A 84 -9.57 -5.20 3.00
C GLY A 84 -8.30 -5.56 3.75
N TYR A 85 -8.45 -5.81 5.04
CA TYR A 85 -7.37 -6.19 5.95
C TYR A 85 -7.67 -7.51 6.63
N GLY A 86 -6.62 -8.27 6.82
CA GLY A 86 -6.61 -9.48 7.61
C GLY A 86 -5.36 -10.30 7.42
N LEU A 87 -5.28 -11.36 8.17
CA LEU A 87 -4.16 -12.27 8.28
C LEU A 87 -4.65 -13.71 8.11
N THR A 88 -3.75 -14.64 7.87
CA THR A 88 -4.08 -16.07 7.94
C THR A 88 -4.65 -16.43 9.31
N GLU A 89 -4.11 -15.81 10.34
CA GLU A 89 -4.53 -15.93 11.73
C GLU A 89 -5.93 -15.36 12.02
N THR A 90 -6.55 -14.66 11.06
CA THR A 90 -7.91 -14.09 11.20
C THR A 90 -8.90 -14.62 10.16
N SER A 91 -8.64 -15.74 9.49
CA SER A 91 -9.50 -16.60 8.64
C SER A 91 -10.30 -15.90 7.51
N PRO A 92 -9.74 -15.13 6.62
CA PRO A 92 -8.58 -14.27 6.72
C PRO A 92 -8.93 -12.81 7.01
N VAL A 93 -10.22 -12.39 7.07
CA VAL A 93 -10.63 -10.98 6.95
C VAL A 93 -11.08 -10.39 8.29
N VAL A 94 -10.50 -9.25 8.65
CA VAL A 94 -10.88 -8.45 9.82
C VAL A 94 -11.80 -7.31 9.42
N SER A 95 -11.42 -6.55 8.37
CA SER A 95 -12.14 -5.36 7.92
C SER A 95 -12.10 -5.21 6.40
N CYS A 96 -13.02 -4.44 5.84
CA CYS A 96 -13.01 -4.08 4.42
C CYS A 96 -13.80 -2.79 4.20
N ASN A 97 -13.35 -1.98 3.24
CA ASN A 97 -14.12 -0.82 2.80
C ASN A 97 -15.49 -1.23 2.25
N PRO A 98 -16.59 -0.64 2.70
CA PRO A 98 -17.90 -0.88 2.10
C PRO A 98 -18.02 -0.12 0.77
N ILE A 99 -18.70 -0.75 -0.20
CA ILE A 99 -18.82 -0.21 -1.58
C ILE A 99 -19.51 1.17 -1.66
N HIS A 100 -20.35 1.48 -0.68
CA HIS A 100 -21.09 2.75 -0.62
C HIS A 100 -20.32 3.90 0.03
N LYS A 101 -19.21 3.60 0.73
CA LYS A 101 -18.36 4.60 1.40
C LYS A 101 -16.90 4.11 1.39
N ILE A 102 -16.20 4.35 0.30
CA ILE A 102 -14.80 3.94 0.12
C ILE A 102 -13.89 5.09 0.59
N LYS A 103 -12.99 4.80 1.55
CA LYS A 103 -11.85 5.66 1.93
C LYS A 103 -10.58 4.95 1.49
N VAL A 104 -9.93 5.44 0.43
CA VAL A 104 -8.82 4.74 -0.25
C VAL A 104 -7.63 4.47 0.67
N GLU A 105 -7.36 5.37 1.60
CA GLU A 105 -6.25 5.26 2.56
C GLU A 105 -6.52 4.32 3.73
N THR A 106 -7.71 3.72 3.79
CA THR A 106 -8.15 2.85 4.89
C THR A 106 -8.50 1.45 4.40
N VAL A 107 -8.60 0.53 5.34
CA VAL A 107 -9.07 -0.83 5.09
C VAL A 107 -10.52 -1.05 5.59
N GLY A 108 -11.25 0.06 5.78
CA GLY A 108 -12.66 0.05 6.19
C GLY A 108 -12.89 -0.31 7.66
N PRO A 109 -14.15 -0.32 8.10
CA PRO A 109 -14.52 -0.72 9.45
C PRO A 109 -14.41 -2.24 9.62
N PRO A 110 -14.19 -2.73 10.86
CA PRO A 110 -14.23 -4.16 11.16
C PRO A 110 -15.58 -4.78 10.79
N PHE A 111 -15.55 -6.02 10.31
CA PHE A 111 -16.78 -6.78 10.10
C PHE A 111 -17.51 -7.04 11.41
N LYS A 112 -18.84 -7.17 11.33
CA LYS A 112 -19.67 -7.53 12.47
C LYS A 112 -19.16 -8.83 13.11
N GLY A 113 -18.94 -8.81 14.43
CA GLY A 113 -18.38 -9.92 15.19
C GLY A 113 -16.89 -9.78 15.47
N ASN A 114 -16.17 -8.95 14.73
CA ASN A 114 -14.77 -8.63 15.00
C ASN A 114 -14.66 -7.40 15.90
N GLN A 115 -13.86 -7.49 16.93
CA GLN A 115 -13.45 -6.38 17.76
C GLN A 115 -12.01 -6.00 17.42
N VAL A 116 -11.77 -4.72 17.23
CA VAL A 116 -10.43 -4.17 16.95
C VAL A 116 -10.14 -3.06 17.93
N LYS A 117 -8.94 -3.03 18.46
CA LYS A 117 -8.43 -1.91 19.26
C LYS A 117 -6.96 -1.66 18.95
N ILE A 118 -6.51 -0.47 19.27
CA ILE A 118 -5.10 -0.08 19.14
C ILE A 118 -4.47 -0.13 20.52
N ALA A 119 -3.32 -0.82 20.64
CA ALA A 119 -2.52 -0.87 21.84
C ALA A 119 -1.75 0.43 22.06
N GLU A 120 -1.15 0.62 23.24
CA GLU A 120 -0.37 1.83 23.57
C GLU A 120 0.80 2.09 22.62
N ASP A 121 1.39 1.02 22.08
CA ASP A 121 2.49 1.07 21.09
C ASP A 121 2.01 1.19 19.64
N GLY A 122 0.69 1.38 19.43
CA GLY A 122 0.08 1.50 18.12
C GLY A 122 -0.26 0.18 17.43
N GLU A 123 -0.01 -0.98 18.07
CA GLU A 123 -0.32 -2.28 17.47
C GLU A 123 -1.82 -2.51 17.37
N ILE A 124 -2.25 -3.02 16.22
CA ILE A 124 -3.64 -3.44 15.98
C ILE A 124 -3.86 -4.78 16.69
N LEU A 125 -4.82 -4.81 17.59
CA LEU A 125 -5.26 -6.02 18.29
C LEU A 125 -6.63 -6.44 17.80
N VAL A 126 -6.79 -7.73 17.52
CA VAL A 126 -8.04 -8.30 16.99
C VAL A 126 -8.60 -9.39 17.92
N LYS A 127 -9.90 -9.36 18.14
CA LYS A 127 -10.64 -10.41 18.85
C LYS A 127 -11.93 -10.71 18.10
N GLY A 128 -12.25 -11.99 17.89
CA GLY A 128 -13.45 -12.42 17.20
C GLY A 128 -13.42 -13.92 16.91
N GLU A 129 -14.52 -14.42 16.40
CA GLU A 129 -14.63 -15.84 16.01
C GLU A 129 -13.77 -16.19 14.79
N ASN A 130 -13.33 -15.20 14.05
CA ASN A 130 -12.41 -15.34 12.92
C ASN A 130 -10.94 -15.52 13.35
N VAL A 131 -10.59 -15.29 14.63
CA VAL A 131 -9.24 -15.50 15.14
C VAL A 131 -8.96 -16.99 15.26
N MET A 132 -7.81 -17.43 14.76
CA MET A 132 -7.36 -18.82 14.82
C MET A 132 -7.33 -19.36 16.25
N LEU A 133 -7.47 -20.70 16.38
CA LEU A 133 -7.27 -21.39 17.67
C LEU A 133 -5.80 -21.38 18.11
N GLY A 134 -4.88 -21.31 17.16
CA GLY A 134 -3.44 -21.30 17.40
C GLY A 134 -2.64 -21.91 16.26
N TYR A 135 -1.33 -21.85 16.37
CA TYR A 135 -0.41 -22.51 15.45
C TYR A 135 -0.31 -24.00 15.74
N TRP A 136 -0.37 -24.82 14.70
CA TRP A 136 -0.33 -26.28 14.81
C TRP A 136 0.94 -26.75 15.52
N ASN A 137 0.76 -27.49 16.63
CA ASN A 137 1.86 -28.00 17.49
C ASN A 137 2.87 -26.95 17.98
N LYS A 138 2.46 -25.67 18.08
CA LYS A 138 3.31 -24.57 18.53
C LYS A 138 2.61 -23.73 19.59
N LYS A 139 2.35 -24.35 20.75
CA LYS A 139 1.64 -23.67 21.85
C LYS A 139 2.35 -22.41 22.31
N GLU A 140 3.66 -22.47 22.51
CA GLU A 140 4.46 -21.31 22.97
C GLU A 140 4.39 -20.14 21.98
N GLU A 141 4.39 -20.40 20.66
CA GLU A 141 4.25 -19.34 19.67
C GLU A 141 2.82 -18.79 19.64
N THR A 142 1.82 -19.63 19.89
CA THR A 142 0.42 -19.22 20.02
C THR A 142 0.22 -18.31 21.23
N ASP A 143 0.74 -18.71 22.39
CA ASP A 143 0.63 -17.95 23.65
C ASP A 143 1.32 -16.57 23.56
N LYS A 144 2.33 -16.41 22.69
CA LYS A 144 2.98 -15.12 22.41
C LYS A 144 2.12 -14.16 21.59
N VAL A 145 1.27 -14.67 20.71
CA VAL A 145 0.48 -13.84 19.80
C VAL A 145 -1.00 -13.72 20.21
N ILE A 146 -1.52 -14.65 21.01
CA ILE A 146 -2.89 -14.57 21.53
C ILE A 146 -2.79 -14.34 23.05
N VAL A 147 -2.96 -13.09 23.46
CA VAL A 147 -2.87 -12.67 24.85
C VAL A 147 -4.23 -12.19 25.35
N ASN A 148 -4.77 -12.80 26.40
CA ASN A 148 -6.08 -12.49 26.98
C ASN A 148 -7.21 -12.50 25.92
N GLY A 149 -7.13 -13.42 24.95
CA GLY A 149 -8.11 -13.57 23.87
C GLY A 149 -8.00 -12.50 22.77
N TRP A 150 -6.94 -11.70 22.76
CA TRP A 150 -6.62 -10.75 21.70
C TRP A 150 -5.42 -11.23 20.89
N LEU A 151 -5.59 -11.30 19.58
CA LEU A 151 -4.50 -11.55 18.64
C LEU A 151 -3.67 -10.27 18.49
N GLN A 152 -2.38 -10.36 18.74
CA GLN A 152 -1.36 -9.36 18.42
C GLN A 152 -0.98 -9.54 16.96
N THR A 153 -1.39 -8.59 16.10
CA THR A 153 -1.26 -8.76 14.64
C THR A 153 0.14 -8.48 14.12
N GLY A 154 0.94 -7.73 14.89
CA GLY A 154 2.22 -7.21 14.43
C GLY A 154 2.08 -6.09 13.41
N ASP A 155 0.88 -5.61 13.13
CA ASP A 155 0.61 -4.47 12.26
C ASP A 155 0.29 -3.24 13.12
N ILE A 156 0.78 -2.07 12.73
CA ILE A 156 0.55 -0.77 13.38
C ILE A 156 -0.53 -0.02 12.62
N GLY A 157 -1.39 0.67 13.36
CA GLY A 157 -2.47 1.41 12.72
C GLY A 157 -3.23 2.33 13.65
N GLU A 158 -4.28 2.94 13.10
CA GLU A 158 -5.17 3.86 13.79
C GLU A 158 -6.63 3.59 13.40
N ILE A 159 -7.55 3.92 14.28
CA ILE A 159 -8.99 3.87 14.03
C ILE A 159 -9.50 5.30 13.97
N ASP A 160 -10.16 5.65 12.86
CA ASP A 160 -10.85 6.94 12.72
C ASP A 160 -11.97 7.01 13.77
N PRO A 161 -11.92 7.98 14.71
CA PRO A 161 -12.90 8.07 15.79
C PRO A 161 -14.29 8.48 15.30
N GLU A 162 -14.41 9.06 14.09
CA GLU A 162 -15.70 9.52 13.58
C GLU A 162 -16.55 8.38 13.01
N ASP A 163 -15.91 7.40 12.35
CA ASP A 163 -16.66 6.36 11.64
C ASP A 163 -16.08 4.94 11.79
N GLY A 164 -15.06 4.77 12.61
CA GLY A 164 -14.50 3.48 12.95
C GLY A 164 -13.68 2.82 11.85
N TYR A 165 -13.28 3.58 10.82
CA TYR A 165 -12.43 3.04 9.74
C TYR A 165 -11.03 2.77 10.25
N LEU A 166 -10.54 1.57 9.98
CA LEU A 166 -9.19 1.15 10.32
C LEU A 166 -8.22 1.59 9.21
N LYS A 167 -7.10 2.17 9.60
CA LYS A 167 -5.99 2.51 8.72
C LYS A 167 -4.73 1.83 9.21
N ILE A 168 -4.07 1.09 8.33
CA ILE A 168 -2.80 0.44 8.61
C ILE A 168 -1.69 1.40 8.19
N THR A 169 -0.76 1.66 9.08
CA THR A 169 0.35 2.57 8.82
C THR A 169 1.64 1.83 8.53
N ASP A 170 1.88 0.68 9.19
CA ASP A 170 3.08 -0.13 8.97
C ASP A 170 2.98 -1.53 9.60
N ARG A 171 4.08 -2.28 9.51
CA ARG A 171 4.35 -3.49 10.30
C ARG A 171 5.35 -3.21 11.41
N LYS A 172 5.02 -3.61 12.63
CA LYS A 172 5.83 -3.37 13.83
C LYS A 172 7.29 -3.82 13.68
N LYS A 173 7.52 -4.98 13.06
CA LYS A 173 8.86 -5.55 12.80
C LYS A 173 9.60 -4.92 11.62
N ASP A 174 8.91 -4.18 10.77
CA ASP A 174 9.47 -3.60 9.55
C ASP A 174 9.73 -2.09 9.70
N ILE A 175 9.18 -1.45 10.75
CA ILE A 175 9.47 -0.06 11.10
C ILE A 175 10.99 0.13 11.26
N ILE A 176 11.50 1.16 10.61
CA ILE A 176 12.88 1.62 10.77
C ILE A 176 12.90 2.60 11.93
N VAL A 177 13.70 2.29 12.96
CA VAL A 177 13.95 3.23 14.05
C VAL A 177 15.25 3.97 13.75
N SER A 178 15.17 5.27 13.49
CA SER A 178 16.34 6.11 13.22
C SER A 178 17.32 6.16 14.40
N ALA A 179 18.54 6.65 14.20
CA ALA A 179 19.47 6.89 15.31
C ALA A 179 18.92 7.90 16.33
N GLY A 180 18.00 8.78 15.92
CA GLY A 180 17.30 9.74 16.78
C GLY A 180 16.10 9.14 17.53
N GLY A 181 15.71 7.90 17.26
CA GLY A 181 14.55 7.24 17.88
C GLY A 181 13.24 7.43 17.11
N ASP A 182 13.26 8.07 15.95
CA ASP A 182 12.05 8.28 15.16
C ASP A 182 11.63 7.00 14.43
N ASN A 183 10.33 6.73 14.41
CA ASN A 183 9.74 5.63 13.66
C ASN A 183 9.45 6.05 12.22
N ILE A 184 10.02 5.35 11.26
CA ILE A 184 9.87 5.62 9.84
C ILE A 184 9.27 4.39 9.16
N SER A 185 8.19 4.60 8.39
CA SER A 185 7.55 3.58 7.57
C SER A 185 8.32 3.35 6.27
N PRO A 186 9.04 2.24 6.11
CA PRO A 186 9.69 1.95 4.85
C PRO A 186 8.69 1.65 3.73
N ALA A 187 7.57 1.01 4.04
CA ALA A 187 6.56 0.63 3.06
C ALA A 187 5.97 1.84 2.33
N LYS A 188 5.73 2.96 3.03
CA LYS A 188 5.28 4.23 2.44
C LYS A 188 6.26 4.71 1.37
N ILE A 189 7.54 4.72 1.69
CA ILE A 189 8.60 5.23 0.81
C ILE A 189 8.81 4.28 -0.38
N GLU A 190 8.86 2.98 -0.10
CA GLU A 190 9.03 1.93 -1.12
C GLU A 190 7.89 1.96 -2.14
N ASN A 191 6.63 2.13 -1.69
CA ASN A 191 5.49 2.25 -2.60
C ASN A 191 5.61 3.46 -3.53
N MET A 192 6.11 4.61 -3.04
CA MET A 192 6.33 5.77 -3.89
C MET A 192 7.41 5.53 -4.95
N ILE A 193 8.41 4.72 -4.62
CA ILE A 193 9.53 4.40 -5.53
C ILE A 193 9.10 3.39 -6.60
N ILE A 194 8.44 2.29 -6.21
CA ILE A 194 8.03 1.23 -7.15
C ILE A 194 6.89 1.62 -8.08
N ASN A 195 6.20 2.74 -7.81
CA ASN A 195 5.20 3.30 -8.74
C ASN A 195 5.81 3.98 -9.97
N GLU A 196 7.10 4.26 -9.95
CA GLU A 196 7.78 4.85 -11.10
C GLU A 196 8.19 3.73 -12.08
N PRO A 197 7.89 3.89 -13.39
CA PRO A 197 8.10 2.84 -14.38
C PRO A 197 9.56 2.42 -14.59
N GLU A 198 10.49 3.22 -14.12
CA GLU A 198 11.93 2.94 -14.16
C GLU A 198 12.39 1.91 -13.12
N ILE A 199 11.53 1.56 -12.14
CA ILE A 199 11.92 0.74 -10.99
C ILE A 199 11.01 -0.48 -10.88
N ASP A 200 11.60 -1.67 -10.85
CA ASP A 200 10.86 -2.91 -10.63
C ASP A 200 10.69 -3.24 -9.15
N GLN A 201 11.75 -3.06 -8.35
CA GLN A 201 11.70 -3.39 -6.91
C GLN A 201 12.62 -2.45 -6.14
N CYS A 202 12.31 -2.25 -4.85
CA CYS A 202 13.21 -1.56 -3.95
C CYS A 202 13.09 -2.07 -2.52
N MET A 203 14.12 -1.78 -1.70
CA MET A 203 14.09 -1.96 -0.25
C MET A 203 14.79 -0.77 0.41
N VAL A 204 14.05 -0.07 1.26
CA VAL A 204 14.59 1.03 2.07
C VAL A 204 15.23 0.48 3.34
N TYR A 205 16.40 1.00 3.71
CA TYR A 205 17.16 0.63 4.89
C TYR A 205 17.67 1.86 5.64
N GLY A 206 17.76 1.78 6.98
CA GLY A 206 18.23 2.89 7.82
C GLY A 206 18.04 2.65 9.30
N ASP A 207 17.79 1.38 9.71
CA ASP A 207 17.62 1.05 11.13
C ASP A 207 18.87 1.39 11.94
N LYS A 208 18.70 2.21 13.00
CA LYS A 208 19.77 2.77 13.83
C LYS A 208 20.81 3.61 13.08
N LYS A 209 20.44 4.16 11.93
CA LYS A 209 21.29 5.01 11.09
C LYS A 209 20.76 6.45 11.09
N ASN A 210 21.64 7.39 10.71
CA ASN A 210 21.33 8.84 10.70
C ASN A 210 20.49 9.26 9.49
N TYR A 211 20.38 8.41 8.46
CA TYR A 211 19.60 8.65 7.26
C TYR A 211 19.21 7.35 6.57
N LEU A 212 18.27 7.43 5.65
CA LEU A 212 17.81 6.29 4.86
C LEU A 212 18.63 6.13 3.58
N VAL A 213 18.82 4.86 3.20
CA VAL A 213 19.37 4.44 1.93
C VAL A 213 18.43 3.44 1.26
N ALA A 214 18.57 3.21 -0.05
CA ALA A 214 17.74 2.22 -0.74
C ALA A 214 18.57 1.31 -1.64
N LEU A 215 18.22 0.02 -1.62
CA LEU A 215 18.54 -0.91 -2.69
C LEU A 215 17.44 -0.77 -3.76
N ILE A 216 17.84 -0.60 -5.02
CA ILE A 216 16.92 -0.42 -6.14
C ILE A 216 17.25 -1.44 -7.22
N VAL A 217 16.23 -2.18 -7.63
CA VAL A 217 16.27 -3.00 -8.84
C VAL A 217 15.62 -2.18 -9.96
N PRO A 218 16.41 -1.64 -10.91
CA PRO A 218 15.88 -0.93 -12.04
C PRO A 218 15.08 -1.85 -12.96
N ASN A 219 14.09 -1.30 -13.64
CA ASN A 219 13.49 -1.97 -14.78
C ASN A 219 14.57 -2.23 -15.85
N LYS A 220 14.48 -3.33 -16.58
CA LYS A 220 15.48 -3.78 -17.55
C LYS A 220 15.86 -2.73 -18.60
N ASP A 221 14.91 -1.88 -18.98
CA ASP A 221 15.13 -0.81 -19.95
C ASP A 221 15.97 0.35 -19.38
N PHE A 222 16.21 0.38 -18.04
CA PHE A 222 16.88 1.46 -17.31
C PHE A 222 18.08 0.98 -16.48
N LEU A 223 18.56 -0.25 -16.66
CA LEU A 223 19.63 -0.86 -15.85
C LEU A 223 20.92 -0.02 -15.75
N TYR A 224 21.24 0.73 -16.79
CA TYR A 224 22.48 1.51 -16.88
C TYR A 224 22.26 3.03 -16.71
N GLU A 225 21.02 3.47 -16.42
CA GLU A 225 20.68 4.88 -16.31
C GLU A 225 20.72 5.40 -14.85
N LYS A 226 21.84 5.19 -14.16
CA LYS A 226 22.01 5.56 -12.74
C LYS A 226 21.67 7.02 -12.44
N GLU A 227 22.06 7.94 -13.32
CA GLU A 227 21.79 9.37 -13.16
C GLU A 227 20.28 9.66 -13.22
N LYS A 228 19.56 9.02 -14.14
CA LYS A 228 18.11 9.14 -14.26
C LYS A 228 17.39 8.63 -13.01
N ILE A 229 17.84 7.51 -12.45
CA ILE A 229 17.29 6.96 -11.22
C ILE A 229 17.59 7.89 -10.03
N ASN A 230 18.79 8.45 -9.92
CA ASN A 230 19.10 9.44 -8.89
C ASN A 230 18.18 10.67 -8.98
N ASN A 231 17.98 11.23 -10.16
CA ASN A 231 17.08 12.36 -10.39
C ASN A 231 15.63 12.03 -10.01
N LEU A 232 15.20 10.79 -10.25
CA LEU A 232 13.90 10.28 -9.84
C LEU A 232 13.77 10.24 -8.31
N ILE A 233 14.77 9.69 -7.62
CA ILE A 233 14.79 9.65 -6.14
C ILE A 233 14.78 11.07 -5.56
N GLU A 234 15.50 12.03 -6.14
CA GLU A 234 15.44 13.43 -5.72
C GLU A 234 14.03 14.03 -5.88
N LYS A 235 13.34 13.70 -6.97
CA LYS A 235 11.95 14.11 -7.18
C LYS A 235 11.01 13.51 -6.12
N ILE A 236 11.19 12.25 -5.77
CA ILE A 236 10.43 11.59 -4.69
C ILE A 236 10.75 12.23 -3.35
N ASN A 237 12.02 12.51 -3.05
CA ASN A 237 12.46 13.16 -1.82
C ASN A 237 11.83 14.53 -1.58
N LYS A 238 11.39 15.24 -2.62
CA LYS A 238 10.66 16.52 -2.46
C LYS A 238 9.27 16.35 -1.84
N LYS A 239 8.70 15.12 -1.93
CA LYS A 239 7.39 14.77 -1.35
C LYS A 239 7.52 14.15 0.05
N LEU A 240 8.74 13.87 0.52
CA LEU A 240 9.03 13.22 1.80
C LEU A 240 9.47 14.22 2.86
N THR A 241 9.23 13.88 4.14
CA THR A 241 9.76 14.62 5.27
C THR A 241 11.28 14.51 5.34
N LEU A 242 11.93 15.35 6.13
CA LEU A 242 13.39 15.36 6.23
C LEU A 242 13.98 14.00 6.65
N LEU A 243 13.30 13.31 7.57
CA LEU A 243 13.70 12.00 8.10
C LEU A 243 13.45 10.85 7.11
N GLU A 244 12.47 10.99 6.22
CA GLU A 244 12.10 9.97 5.25
C GLU A 244 12.93 10.03 3.95
N LYS A 245 13.77 11.08 3.78
CA LYS A 245 14.56 11.25 2.55
C LYS A 245 15.63 10.20 2.40
N ILE A 246 15.68 9.60 1.21
CA ILE A 246 16.75 8.69 0.81
C ILE A 246 17.97 9.51 0.40
N LYS A 247 19.11 9.29 1.07
CA LYS A 247 20.35 10.02 0.82
C LYS A 247 21.25 9.38 -0.23
N LYS A 248 21.26 8.03 -0.26
CA LYS A 248 22.09 7.28 -1.22
C LYS A 248 21.33 6.05 -1.69
N ILE A 249 21.64 5.59 -2.88
CA ILE A 249 21.08 4.38 -3.46
C ILE A 249 22.17 3.43 -3.95
N GLN A 250 21.87 2.14 -3.89
CA GLN A 250 22.63 1.08 -4.55
C GLN A 250 21.74 0.42 -5.59
N LEU A 251 22.15 0.46 -6.84
CA LEU A 251 21.52 -0.32 -7.91
C LEU A 251 21.98 -1.76 -7.83
N ILE A 252 21.06 -2.68 -7.98
CA ILE A 252 21.30 -4.13 -8.02
C ILE A 252 20.63 -4.72 -9.26
N ASP A 253 21.32 -5.63 -9.93
CA ASP A 253 20.86 -6.20 -11.20
C ASP A 253 19.99 -7.45 -11.01
N GLU A 254 20.01 -8.03 -9.79
CA GLU A 254 19.26 -9.23 -9.47
C GLU A 254 17.92 -8.88 -8.85
N ASN A 255 16.83 -9.35 -9.46
CA ASN A 255 15.50 -9.23 -8.90
C ASN A 255 15.35 -10.04 -7.60
N PHE A 256 14.62 -9.50 -6.63
CA PHE A 256 14.15 -10.32 -5.52
C PHE A 256 13.11 -11.31 -6.04
N SER A 257 13.25 -12.58 -5.71
CA SER A 257 12.35 -13.63 -6.17
C SER A 257 12.12 -14.70 -5.10
N ILE A 258 11.17 -15.59 -5.38
CA ILE A 258 10.90 -16.77 -4.53
C ILE A 258 12.06 -17.75 -4.67
N GLU A 259 12.58 -17.90 -5.88
CA GLU A 259 13.65 -18.86 -6.25
C GLU A 259 14.96 -18.53 -5.52
N ASN A 260 15.33 -17.24 -5.43
CA ASN A 260 16.52 -16.83 -4.68
C ASN A 260 16.28 -16.62 -3.18
N GLY A 261 15.06 -16.93 -2.73
CA GLY A 261 14.69 -16.90 -1.31
C GLY A 261 14.49 -15.49 -0.73
N LEU A 262 14.54 -14.42 -1.56
CA LEU A 262 14.40 -13.03 -1.13
C LEU A 262 12.94 -12.56 -1.07
N MET A 263 11.99 -13.34 -1.63
CA MET A 263 10.56 -13.09 -1.53
C MET A 263 9.81 -14.25 -0.88
N THR A 264 8.64 -13.95 -0.35
CA THR A 264 7.67 -14.96 0.09
C THR A 264 6.90 -15.49 -1.11
N PRO A 265 6.19 -16.67 -1.00
CA PRO A 265 5.29 -17.12 -2.05
C PRO A 265 4.17 -16.12 -2.40
N THR A 266 3.87 -15.19 -1.50
CA THR A 266 2.91 -14.09 -1.73
C THR A 266 3.57 -12.81 -2.25
N MET A 267 4.76 -12.92 -2.85
CA MET A 267 5.50 -11.84 -3.50
C MET A 267 5.90 -10.67 -2.57
N LYS A 268 6.06 -10.93 -1.25
CA LYS A 268 6.54 -9.93 -0.29
C LYS A 268 8.05 -10.08 -0.07
N VAL A 269 8.77 -8.96 -0.06
CA VAL A 269 10.21 -8.92 0.18
C VAL A 269 10.54 -9.41 1.60
N LYS A 270 11.44 -10.37 1.72
CA LYS A 270 11.98 -10.84 3.00
C LYS A 270 13.12 -9.92 3.43
N ARG A 271 12.79 -8.76 4.01
CA ARG A 271 13.74 -7.69 4.37
C ARG A 271 15.00 -8.20 5.08
N LYS A 272 14.84 -9.12 6.05
CA LYS A 272 15.96 -9.73 6.77
C LYS A 272 16.92 -10.45 5.82
N LYS A 273 16.40 -11.23 4.86
CA LYS A 273 17.23 -11.98 3.89
C LYS A 273 17.92 -11.05 2.89
N VAL A 274 17.22 -10.02 2.42
CA VAL A 274 17.81 -9.01 1.55
C VAL A 274 18.93 -8.25 2.28
N LYS A 275 18.69 -7.83 3.53
CA LYS A 275 19.71 -7.20 4.38
C LYS A 275 20.95 -8.09 4.59
N GLU A 276 20.74 -9.38 4.86
CA GLU A 276 21.84 -10.36 5.02
C GLU A 276 22.65 -10.48 3.74
N LYS A 277 22.00 -10.62 2.59
CA LYS A 277 22.66 -10.79 1.28
C LYS A 277 23.45 -9.55 0.84
N TYR A 278 22.87 -8.36 1.01
CA TYR A 278 23.45 -7.10 0.54
C TYR A 278 24.08 -6.28 1.68
N LYS A 279 24.53 -6.94 2.77
CA LYS A 279 25.04 -6.27 3.97
C LYS A 279 26.21 -5.34 3.65
N ILE A 280 27.17 -5.80 2.86
CA ILE A 280 28.37 -5.02 2.51
C ILE A 280 27.96 -3.76 1.73
N GLN A 281 27.18 -3.92 0.67
CA GLN A 281 26.73 -2.80 -0.16
C GLN A 281 25.91 -1.78 0.64
N LEU A 282 25.08 -2.25 1.58
CA LEU A 282 24.30 -1.36 2.45
C LEU A 282 25.18 -0.58 3.41
N GLU A 283 26.20 -1.19 4.00
CA GLU A 283 27.12 -0.51 4.93
C GLU A 283 28.04 0.48 4.20
N GLU A 284 28.42 0.24 2.96
CA GLU A 284 29.22 1.16 2.13
C GLU A 284 28.46 2.46 1.78
N LEU A 285 27.14 2.48 1.96
CA LEU A 285 26.32 3.67 1.72
C LEU A 285 26.36 4.67 2.90
N TYR A 286 26.91 4.28 4.05
CA TYR A 286 27.03 5.14 5.25
C TYR A 286 28.43 5.69 5.42
#